data_c7a8450aab15775fd836bf43f26fbc06
#
_entry.id   c7a8450aab15775fd836bf43f26fbc06
#
_cell.length_a   1.000
_cell.length_b   1.000
_cell.length_c   1.000
_cell.angle_alpha   90.00
_cell.angle_beta   90.00
_cell.angle_gamma   90.00
#
_symmetry.space_group_name_H-M   'P 1'
#
loop_
_entity.id
_entity.type
_entity.pdbx_description
1 polymer ?
#
loop_
_entity_poly.entity_id
_entity_poly.type
_entity_poly.pdbx_seq_one_letter_code
_entity_poly.pdbx_strand_id
1 'polypeptide(L)'
;MNIPADLKYTESHEWVRQETDGTLTVGITEYAQDALGDIVFVELPQVGKTFTAGDDAAVVESVKAASDIYAPVSGTVTAVNQATADAPDSINADAYGAWLFKLQPSDPTAINGLLDAAAYGKTTEA
;
A
#
# COMPACT_ATOMS: atom_id res chain seq x y z
N MET A 1 4.22 7.82 -15.65
CA MET A 1 4.30 6.90 -14.49
C MET A 1 3.10 5.96 -14.53
N ASN A 2 3.30 4.69 -14.21
CA ASN A 2 2.23 3.69 -14.33
C ASN A 2 1.24 3.81 -13.17
N ILE A 3 -0.07 3.90 -13.50
CA ILE A 3 -1.16 3.92 -12.52
C ILE A 3 -2.20 2.90 -13.01
N PRO A 4 -2.09 1.62 -12.57
CA PRO A 4 -3.01 0.57 -13.05
C PRO A 4 -4.48 0.93 -12.83
N ALA A 5 -5.29 0.71 -13.86
CA ALA A 5 -6.70 1.10 -13.86
C ALA A 5 -7.59 0.16 -13.03
N ASP A 6 -7.10 -1.03 -12.70
CA ASP A 6 -7.84 -2.04 -11.95
C ASP A 6 -7.62 -1.97 -10.44
N LEU A 7 -6.85 -0.98 -9.97
CA LEU A 7 -6.57 -0.78 -8.55
C LEU A 7 -7.33 0.44 -8.02
N LYS A 8 -7.37 0.53 -6.69
CA LYS A 8 -7.80 1.73 -5.97
C LYS A 8 -6.60 2.34 -5.27
N TYR A 9 -6.73 3.61 -4.87
CA TYR A 9 -5.60 4.39 -4.36
C TYR A 9 -6.01 5.26 -3.20
N THR A 10 -5.02 5.65 -2.38
CA THR A 10 -5.21 6.64 -1.31
C THR A 10 -4.44 7.91 -1.66
N GLU A 11 -4.78 9.01 -0.99
CA GLU A 11 -4.06 10.28 -1.15
C GLU A 11 -2.61 10.19 -0.64
N SER A 12 -2.33 9.26 0.26
CA SER A 12 -0.98 9.03 0.80
C SER A 12 -0.18 8.02 -0.01
N HIS A 13 -0.65 7.67 -1.23
CA HIS A 13 0.09 6.89 -2.22
C HIS A 13 0.20 5.40 -1.88
N GLU A 14 -0.79 4.82 -1.21
CA GLU A 14 -0.96 3.38 -1.16
C GLU A 14 -1.86 2.93 -2.31
N TRP A 15 -1.55 1.77 -2.91
CA TRP A 15 -2.46 1.12 -3.84
C TRP A 15 -3.18 -0.03 -3.14
N VAL A 16 -4.39 -0.32 -3.60
CA VAL A 16 -5.25 -1.35 -2.99
C VAL A 16 -5.84 -2.21 -4.10
N ARG A 17 -5.68 -3.53 -3.97
CA ARG A 17 -6.25 -4.51 -4.90
C ARG A 17 -7.26 -5.37 -4.14
N GLN A 18 -8.50 -5.42 -4.64
CA GLN A 18 -9.51 -6.29 -4.06
C GLN A 18 -9.31 -7.71 -4.58
N GLU A 19 -9.17 -8.65 -3.67
CA GLU A 19 -9.02 -10.06 -4.03
C GLU A 19 -10.40 -10.74 -4.12
N THR A 20 -10.44 -11.91 -4.74
CA THR A 20 -11.70 -12.64 -4.94
C THR A 20 -12.33 -13.13 -3.64
N ASP A 21 -11.53 -13.30 -2.59
CA ASP A 21 -12.00 -13.72 -1.26
C ASP A 21 -12.47 -12.53 -0.38
N GLY A 22 -12.46 -11.32 -0.92
CA GLY A 22 -12.87 -10.12 -0.20
C GLY A 22 -11.76 -9.42 0.57
N THR A 23 -10.57 -9.99 0.67
CA THR A 23 -9.44 -9.30 1.29
C THR A 23 -8.89 -8.24 0.35
N LEU A 24 -8.17 -7.26 0.93
CA LEU A 24 -7.52 -6.19 0.20
C LEU A 24 -6.01 -6.33 0.32
N THR A 25 -5.32 -6.31 -0.81
CA THR A 25 -3.86 -6.31 -0.86
C THR A 25 -3.39 -4.87 -0.98
N VAL A 26 -2.42 -4.47 -0.15
CA VAL A 26 -1.96 -3.08 -0.04
C VAL A 26 -0.47 -3.00 -0.29
N GLY A 27 -0.07 -2.00 -1.05
CA GLY A 27 1.33 -1.65 -1.29
C GLY A 27 1.46 -0.16 -1.54
N ILE A 28 2.65 0.29 -1.92
CA ILE A 28 2.88 1.70 -2.28
C ILE A 28 3.00 1.83 -3.80
N THR A 29 2.58 2.99 -4.30
CA THR A 29 2.54 3.24 -5.75
C THR A 29 3.94 3.46 -6.33
N GLU A 30 4.03 3.40 -7.65
CA GLU A 30 5.25 3.75 -8.37
C GLU A 30 5.68 5.19 -8.06
N TYR A 31 4.71 6.11 -7.96
CA TYR A 31 4.98 7.49 -7.56
C TYR A 31 5.64 7.56 -6.18
N ALA A 32 5.13 6.80 -5.21
CA ALA A 32 5.67 6.81 -3.85
C ALA A 32 7.11 6.29 -3.81
N GLN A 33 7.40 5.18 -4.48
CA GLN A 33 8.76 4.63 -4.48
C GLN A 33 9.73 5.55 -5.22
N ASP A 34 9.28 6.21 -6.28
CA ASP A 34 10.12 7.15 -7.02
C ASP A 34 10.47 8.37 -6.16
N ALA A 35 9.49 8.90 -5.42
CA ALA A 35 9.71 10.02 -4.51
C ALA A 35 10.64 9.66 -3.35
N LEU A 36 10.56 8.42 -2.85
CA LEU A 36 11.41 7.95 -1.75
C LEU A 36 12.83 7.64 -2.19
N GLY A 37 13.02 7.14 -3.41
CA GLY A 37 14.30 6.64 -3.88
C GLY A 37 14.53 5.20 -3.45
N ASP A 38 15.81 4.78 -3.34
CA ASP A 38 16.15 3.39 -3.05
C ASP A 38 15.62 2.96 -1.68
N ILE A 39 14.76 1.94 -1.69
CA ILE A 39 14.17 1.40 -0.47
C ILE A 39 15.15 0.40 0.15
N VAL A 40 15.43 0.59 1.44
CA VAL A 40 16.44 -0.20 2.18
C VAL A 40 15.88 -0.97 3.36
N PHE A 41 14.67 -0.63 3.82
CA PHE A 41 14.05 -1.30 4.96
C PHE A 41 12.54 -1.23 4.87
N VAL A 42 11.87 -2.31 5.26
CA VAL A 42 10.41 -2.39 5.34
C VAL A 42 10.04 -3.01 6.68
N GLU A 43 9.19 -2.33 7.44
CA GLU A 43 8.60 -2.85 8.67
C GLU A 43 7.14 -3.19 8.38
N LEU A 44 6.80 -4.46 8.51
CA LEU A 44 5.45 -4.96 8.24
C LEU A 44 4.63 -5.02 9.52
N PRO A 45 3.28 -4.90 9.42
CA PRO A 45 2.41 -5.10 10.57
C PRO A 45 2.37 -6.58 10.97
N GLN A 46 1.83 -6.86 12.15
CA GLN A 46 1.61 -8.23 12.60
C GLN A 46 0.29 -8.76 12.07
N VAL A 47 0.28 -10.01 11.62
CA VAL A 47 -0.96 -10.71 11.25
C VAL A 47 -1.86 -10.77 12.49
N GLY A 48 -3.14 -10.47 12.30
CA GLY A 48 -4.13 -10.42 13.36
C GLY A 48 -4.34 -9.05 13.96
N LYS A 49 -3.48 -8.08 13.66
CA LYS A 49 -3.65 -6.72 14.17
C LYS A 49 -4.81 -6.01 13.44
N THR A 50 -5.62 -5.30 14.20
CA THR A 50 -6.74 -4.51 13.68
C THR A 50 -6.35 -3.05 13.63
N PHE A 51 -6.65 -2.40 12.48
CA PHE A 51 -6.42 -0.98 12.27
C PHE A 51 -7.72 -0.26 11.99
N THR A 52 -7.76 1.02 12.37
CA THR A 52 -8.77 1.97 11.87
C THR A 52 -8.18 2.67 10.64
N ALA A 53 -9.02 3.01 9.66
CA ALA A 53 -8.56 3.73 8.47
C ALA A 53 -7.73 4.94 8.86
N GLY A 54 -6.55 5.09 8.24
CA GLY A 54 -5.63 6.17 8.53
C GLY A 54 -4.59 5.88 9.62
N ASP A 55 -4.70 4.75 10.32
CA ASP A 55 -3.68 4.35 11.29
C ASP A 55 -2.37 3.98 10.61
N ASP A 56 -1.25 4.18 11.29
CA ASP A 56 0.06 3.73 10.84
C ASP A 56 0.09 2.21 10.82
N ALA A 57 0.24 1.61 9.64
CA ALA A 57 0.21 0.16 9.49
C ALA A 57 1.58 -0.43 9.22
N ALA A 58 2.41 0.25 8.43
CA ALA A 58 3.74 -0.23 8.05
C ALA A 58 4.68 0.96 7.93
N VAL A 59 5.98 0.69 7.80
CA VAL A 59 7.00 1.72 7.54
C VAL A 59 7.88 1.25 6.40
N VAL A 60 8.18 2.18 5.49
CA VAL A 60 9.13 1.97 4.40
C VAL A 60 10.23 3.00 4.54
N GLU A 61 11.48 2.55 4.63
CA GLU A 61 12.62 3.46 4.75
C GLU A 61 13.47 3.40 3.49
N SER A 62 13.84 4.57 3.01
CA SER A 62 14.75 4.73 1.88
C SER A 62 16.08 5.28 2.38
N VAL A 63 17.05 5.40 1.47
CA VAL A 63 18.36 6.01 1.77
C VAL A 63 18.24 7.45 2.25
N LYS A 64 17.13 8.14 2.01
CA LYS A 64 16.97 9.55 2.35
C LYS A 64 15.83 9.85 3.33
N ALA A 65 14.87 8.95 3.54
CA ALA A 65 13.69 9.24 4.38
C ALA A 65 12.99 7.97 4.84
N ALA A 66 12.22 8.09 5.93
CA ALA A 66 11.27 7.07 6.37
C ALA A 66 9.85 7.56 6.09
N SER A 67 8.97 6.66 5.70
CA SER A 67 7.58 6.98 5.39
C SER A 67 6.64 5.99 6.06
N ASP A 68 5.63 6.51 6.75
CA ASP A 68 4.56 5.70 7.31
C ASP A 68 3.60 5.30 6.20
N ILE A 69 3.18 4.03 6.22
CA ILE A 69 2.19 3.50 5.31
C ILE A 69 0.92 3.29 6.11
N TYR A 70 -0.16 3.95 5.70
CA TYR A 70 -1.40 3.98 6.46
C TYR A 70 -2.35 2.89 6.00
N ALA A 71 -3.19 2.43 6.94
CA ALA A 71 -4.27 1.52 6.59
C ALA A 71 -5.28 2.26 5.71
N PRO A 72 -5.55 1.78 4.49
CA PRO A 72 -6.45 2.50 3.58
C PRO A 72 -7.91 2.43 4.02
N VAL A 73 -8.27 1.39 4.75
CA VAL A 73 -9.60 1.19 5.33
C VAL A 73 -9.43 0.51 6.68
N SER A 74 -10.47 0.54 7.50
CA SER A 74 -10.48 -0.21 8.75
C SER A 74 -10.54 -1.71 8.47
N GLY A 75 -9.75 -2.49 9.19
CA GLY A 75 -9.73 -3.94 9.00
C GLY A 75 -8.64 -4.63 9.79
N THR A 76 -8.55 -5.94 9.61
CA THR A 76 -7.60 -6.81 10.30
C THR A 76 -6.59 -7.38 9.32
N VAL A 77 -5.31 -7.35 9.69
CA VAL A 77 -4.22 -7.89 8.85
C VAL A 77 -4.35 -9.41 8.78
N THR A 78 -4.46 -9.95 7.56
CA THR A 78 -4.58 -11.39 7.32
C THR A 78 -3.29 -12.02 6.82
N ALA A 79 -2.42 -11.23 6.17
CA ALA A 79 -1.15 -11.72 5.63
C ALA A 79 -0.17 -10.56 5.48
N VAL A 80 1.11 -10.89 5.50
CA VAL A 80 2.20 -9.94 5.20
C VAL A 80 3.12 -10.56 4.16
N ASN A 81 3.78 -9.72 3.37
CA ASN A 81 4.71 -10.18 2.33
C ASN A 81 6.15 -10.13 2.86
N GLN A 82 6.57 -11.19 3.50
CA GLN A 82 7.92 -11.27 4.06
C GLN A 82 8.99 -11.15 2.97
N ALA A 83 8.71 -11.61 1.75
CA ALA A 83 9.65 -11.49 0.64
C ALA A 83 9.99 -10.03 0.31
N THR A 84 9.02 -9.12 0.42
CA THR A 84 9.26 -7.69 0.23
C THR A 84 10.13 -7.12 1.35
N ALA A 85 9.91 -7.55 2.60
CA ALA A 85 10.73 -7.11 3.72
C ALA A 85 12.16 -7.65 3.62
N ASP A 86 12.32 -8.87 3.12
CA ASP A 86 13.65 -9.48 2.93
C ASP A 86 14.43 -8.85 1.77
N ALA A 87 13.71 -8.30 0.78
CA ALA A 87 14.30 -7.64 -0.37
C ALA A 87 13.59 -6.30 -0.62
N PRO A 88 13.86 -5.28 0.22
CA PRO A 88 13.14 -4.00 0.15
C PRO A 88 13.23 -3.32 -1.23
N ASP A 89 14.32 -3.49 -1.95
CA ASP A 89 14.50 -2.92 -3.28
C ASP A 89 13.56 -3.54 -4.34
N SER A 90 12.87 -4.62 -4.02
CA SER A 90 11.84 -5.18 -4.89
C SER A 90 10.70 -4.17 -5.13
N ILE A 91 10.46 -3.27 -4.19
CA ILE A 91 9.48 -2.19 -4.35
C ILE A 91 9.91 -1.25 -5.49
N ASN A 92 11.20 -0.93 -5.55
CA ASN A 92 11.73 -0.08 -6.63
C ASN A 92 11.64 -0.77 -7.99
N ALA A 93 11.86 -2.08 -8.02
CA ALA A 93 11.83 -2.85 -9.25
C ALA A 93 10.40 -3.05 -9.78
N ASP A 94 9.43 -3.28 -8.88
CA ASP A 94 8.04 -3.53 -9.26
C ASP A 94 7.11 -3.19 -8.08
N ALA A 95 6.72 -1.93 -7.98
CA ALA A 95 5.90 -1.44 -6.87
C ALA A 95 4.55 -2.16 -6.78
N TYR A 96 3.97 -2.56 -7.91
CA TYR A 96 2.65 -3.20 -7.93
C TYR A 96 2.71 -4.71 -7.74
N GLY A 97 3.89 -5.30 -7.84
CA GLY A 97 4.12 -6.71 -7.50
C GLY A 97 4.63 -6.91 -6.08
N ALA A 98 5.30 -5.91 -5.52
CA ALA A 98 5.87 -5.96 -4.18
C ALA A 98 4.87 -5.46 -3.15
N TRP A 99 3.80 -6.22 -2.94
CA TRP A 99 2.79 -5.85 -1.95
C TRP A 99 3.33 -5.97 -0.53
N LEU A 100 2.71 -5.24 0.41
CA LEU A 100 3.17 -5.18 1.80
C LEU A 100 2.34 -6.05 2.73
N PHE A 101 1.03 -5.88 2.73
CA PHE A 101 0.14 -6.65 3.62
C PHE A 101 -1.25 -6.78 3.01
N LYS A 102 -2.04 -7.70 3.58
CA LYS A 102 -3.45 -7.89 3.23
C LYS A 102 -4.33 -7.60 4.42
N LEU A 103 -5.47 -6.95 4.17
CA LEU A 103 -6.47 -6.63 5.17
C LEU A 103 -7.78 -7.33 4.86
N GLN A 104 -8.45 -7.86 5.90
CA GLN A 104 -9.86 -8.16 5.83
C GLN A 104 -10.62 -6.91 6.24
N PRO A 105 -11.29 -6.20 5.32
CA PRO A 105 -11.96 -4.95 5.69
C PRO A 105 -13.11 -5.19 6.65
N SER A 106 -13.28 -4.28 7.61
CA SER A 106 -14.42 -4.33 8.54
C SER A 106 -15.73 -4.05 7.82
N ASP A 107 -15.68 -3.24 6.75
CA ASP A 107 -16.80 -2.94 5.88
C ASP A 107 -16.39 -3.25 4.43
N PRO A 108 -17.02 -4.26 3.79
CA PRO A 108 -16.64 -4.61 2.41
C PRO A 108 -16.83 -3.49 1.40
N THR A 109 -17.65 -2.48 1.72
CA THR A 109 -17.91 -1.36 0.81
C THR A 109 -16.92 -0.20 0.99
N ALA A 110 -16.05 -0.26 2.00
CA ALA A 110 -15.10 0.81 2.29
C ALA A 110 -14.17 1.12 1.11
N ILE A 111 -13.84 0.12 0.30
CA ILE A 111 -13.00 0.30 -0.88
C ILE A 111 -13.62 1.29 -1.89
N ASN A 112 -14.94 1.44 -1.89
CA ASN A 112 -15.62 2.35 -2.81
C ASN A 112 -15.34 3.84 -2.49
N GLY A 113 -14.85 4.13 -1.30
CA GLY A 113 -14.45 5.49 -0.90
C GLY A 113 -13.04 5.87 -1.31
N LEU A 114 -12.27 4.92 -1.86
CA LEU A 114 -10.90 5.18 -2.29
C LEU A 114 -10.89 5.79 -3.70
N LEU A 115 -9.74 6.37 -4.08
CA LEU A 115 -9.55 6.97 -5.39
C LEU A 115 -9.43 5.89 -6.47
N ASP A 116 -10.02 6.12 -7.64
CA ASP A 116 -9.70 5.33 -8.83
C ASP A 116 -8.42 5.85 -9.48
N ALA A 117 -7.96 5.18 -10.54
CA ALA A 117 -6.72 5.56 -11.20
C ALA A 117 -6.77 6.98 -11.78
N ALA A 118 -7.91 7.40 -12.33
CA ALA A 118 -8.05 8.74 -12.89
C ALA A 118 -7.98 9.81 -11.81
N ALA A 119 -8.68 9.61 -10.69
CA ALA A 119 -8.67 10.56 -9.57
C ALA A 119 -7.28 10.62 -8.91
N TYR A 120 -6.64 9.46 -8.73
CA TYR A 120 -5.29 9.41 -8.17
C TYR A 120 -4.28 10.09 -9.09
N GLY A 121 -4.38 9.87 -10.40
CA GLY A 121 -3.50 10.49 -11.37
C GLY A 121 -3.50 12.01 -11.27
N LYS A 122 -4.64 12.60 -10.97
CA LYS A 122 -4.75 14.06 -10.78
C LYS A 122 -4.00 14.53 -9.54
N THR A 123 -3.91 13.72 -8.49
CA THR A 123 -3.18 14.11 -7.27
C THR A 123 -1.68 14.07 -7.46
N THR A 124 -1.18 13.32 -8.46
CA THR A 124 0.26 13.19 -8.74
C THR A 124 0.74 14.13 -9.83
N GLU A 125 -0.16 14.82 -10.51
CA GLU A 125 0.19 15.85 -11.47
C GLU A 125 0.80 17.06 -10.75
N ALA A 126 1.96 17.44 -11.21
CA ALA A 126 2.65 18.59 -10.62
C ALA A 126 2.10 19.90 -11.18
#